data_99165b9a1a84204345227a9a4b6c880a
#
_entry.id   99165b9a1a84204345227a9a4b6c880a
#
_cell.length_a   1.000
_cell.length_b   1.000
_cell.length_c   1.000
_cell.angle_alpha   90.00
_cell.angle_beta   90.00
_cell.angle_gamma   90.00
#
_symmetry.space_group_name_H-M   'P 1'
#
loop_
_entity.id
_entity.type
_entity.pdbx_description
1 polymer ?
#
loop_
_entity_poly.entity_id
_entity_poly.type
_entity_poly.pdbx_seq_one_letter_code
_entity_poly.pdbx_strand_id
1 'polypeptide(L)'
;MQSFWEEERKNYKEYESIRNDMKTSVCVVGGGLTGLTTAYYLSKYTNVVLLERDRICSHTSGGNTGKVTSQHGVFYKYLIDSQGKEFAKKYLKANQKAIENISKIVQNEKIDCDFKREKAYVFTAKETEVDKLKKEQRAVDKLEKDLCQYVNKIELPMEIAGAIEFRSQAKLHPVKYGYGLAKCIVNNNSRIYENSQVTDIKKVDGKYEVYVNKNKVTADYVVIATRYPFIKIPGYYFLKMYQSTSYAI
;
A
#
# COMPACT_ATOMS: atom_id res chain seq x y z
N MET A 1 6.57 14.94 -14.44
CA MET A 1 6.51 15.64 -13.13
C MET A 1 7.04 14.68 -12.09
N GLN A 2 8.04 15.08 -11.33
CA GLN A 2 8.67 14.24 -10.30
C GLN A 2 7.85 14.38 -9.01
N SER A 3 7.58 13.27 -8.31
CA SER A 3 6.89 13.29 -7.03
C SER A 3 7.78 13.92 -5.95
N PHE A 4 7.19 14.66 -5.01
CA PHE A 4 7.87 15.17 -3.83
C PHE A 4 8.66 14.09 -3.06
N TRP A 5 8.12 12.88 -2.98
CA TRP A 5 8.75 11.76 -2.28
C TRP A 5 9.94 11.14 -3.04
N GLU A 6 10.02 11.32 -4.35
CA GLU A 6 11.09 10.72 -5.17
C GLU A 6 12.45 11.34 -4.91
N GLU A 7 12.50 12.58 -4.46
CA GLU A 7 13.75 13.24 -4.12
C GLU A 7 14.45 12.53 -2.95
N GLU A 8 13.69 12.08 -1.96
CA GLU A 8 14.21 11.33 -0.82
C GLU A 8 14.91 10.04 -1.23
N ARG A 9 14.47 9.39 -2.31
CA ARG A 9 15.06 8.14 -2.80
C ARG A 9 16.54 8.27 -3.16
N LYS A 10 17.01 9.46 -3.54
CA LYS A 10 18.41 9.74 -3.86
C LYS A 10 19.33 9.54 -2.64
N ASN A 11 18.79 9.63 -1.43
CA ASN A 11 19.52 9.45 -0.18
C ASN A 11 19.80 7.98 0.16
N TYR A 12 19.20 7.04 -0.60
CA TYR A 12 19.33 5.62 -0.34
C TYR A 12 20.18 4.93 -1.41
N LYS A 13 21.07 4.03 -0.94
CA LYS A 13 21.85 3.17 -1.83
C LYS A 13 20.93 2.27 -2.63
N GLU A 14 21.26 2.07 -3.89
CA GLU A 14 20.59 1.13 -4.77
C GLU A 14 20.93 -0.31 -4.39
N TYR A 15 19.94 -1.20 -4.45
CA TYR A 15 20.16 -2.63 -4.34
C TYR A 15 20.66 -3.16 -5.69
N GLU A 16 21.60 -4.12 -5.65
CA GLU A 16 22.16 -4.71 -6.87
C GLU A 16 21.11 -5.46 -7.70
N SER A 17 21.34 -5.56 -8.99
CA SER A 17 20.57 -6.47 -9.86
C SER A 17 20.95 -7.91 -9.60
N ILE A 18 20.00 -8.84 -9.81
CA ILE A 18 20.29 -10.26 -9.76
C ILE A 18 21.28 -10.65 -10.88
N ARG A 19 22.33 -11.39 -10.51
CA ARG A 19 23.39 -11.78 -11.44
C ARG A 19 23.53 -13.29 -11.62
N ASN A 20 22.97 -14.08 -10.72
CA ASN A 20 23.10 -15.54 -10.71
C ASN A 20 21.74 -16.19 -10.40
N ASP A 21 21.58 -17.42 -10.85
CA ASP A 21 20.47 -18.28 -10.42
C ASP A 21 20.52 -18.50 -8.93
N MET A 22 19.34 -18.57 -8.30
CA MET A 22 19.26 -18.78 -6.86
C MET A 22 18.00 -19.54 -6.45
N LYS A 23 18.01 -19.97 -5.18
CA LYS A 23 16.87 -20.65 -4.53
C LYS A 23 16.43 -19.87 -3.30
N THR A 24 15.13 -19.86 -3.05
CA THR A 24 14.54 -19.24 -1.86
C THR A 24 13.25 -19.96 -1.47
N SER A 25 12.78 -19.79 -0.25
CA SER A 25 11.44 -20.29 0.13
C SER A 25 10.34 -19.46 -0.51
N VAL A 26 10.46 -18.14 -0.47
CA VAL A 26 9.44 -17.22 -1.05
C VAL A 26 10.10 -16.21 -1.97
N CYS A 27 9.55 -16.07 -3.19
CA CYS A 27 9.89 -14.99 -4.10
C CYS A 27 8.75 -13.97 -4.12
N VAL A 28 9.03 -12.70 -3.80
CA VAL A 28 8.09 -11.59 -3.89
C VAL A 28 8.42 -10.75 -5.12
N VAL A 29 7.46 -10.59 -6.01
CA VAL A 29 7.61 -9.82 -7.25
C VAL A 29 6.92 -8.47 -7.12
N GLY A 30 7.73 -7.40 -7.14
CA GLY A 30 7.31 -6.02 -6.99
C GLY A 30 7.77 -5.41 -5.66
N GLY A 31 8.58 -4.33 -5.75
CA GLY A 31 9.18 -3.59 -4.63
C GLY A 31 8.38 -2.35 -4.19
N GLY A 32 7.08 -2.33 -4.44
CA GLY A 32 6.17 -1.33 -3.88
C GLY A 32 5.85 -1.59 -2.41
N LEU A 33 5.07 -0.71 -1.76
CA LEU A 33 4.70 -0.85 -0.34
C LEU A 33 4.04 -2.20 -0.03
N THR A 34 3.22 -2.73 -0.94
CA THR A 34 2.59 -4.05 -0.78
C THR A 34 3.63 -5.17 -0.73
N GLY A 35 4.55 -5.21 -1.71
CA GLY A 35 5.59 -6.24 -1.76
C GLY A 35 6.58 -6.13 -0.60
N LEU A 36 7.04 -4.93 -0.28
CA LEU A 36 7.93 -4.68 0.86
C LEU A 36 7.28 -5.08 2.20
N THR A 37 6.01 -4.74 2.42
CA THR A 37 5.31 -5.15 3.64
C THR A 37 5.14 -6.67 3.72
N THR A 38 4.81 -7.31 2.60
CA THR A 38 4.72 -8.78 2.51
C THR A 38 6.07 -9.43 2.79
N ALA A 39 7.12 -8.96 2.13
CA ALA A 39 8.48 -9.48 2.34
C ALA A 39 8.96 -9.26 3.78
N TYR A 40 8.67 -8.10 4.39
CA TYR A 40 8.98 -7.82 5.79
C TYR A 40 8.35 -8.84 6.74
N TYR A 41 7.04 -9.12 6.59
CA TYR A 41 6.39 -10.10 7.46
C TYR A 41 6.94 -11.51 7.23
N LEU A 42 7.13 -11.93 5.99
CA LEU A 42 7.63 -13.26 5.66
C LEU A 42 9.08 -13.46 6.07
N SER A 43 9.93 -12.44 5.96
CA SER A 43 11.36 -12.50 6.32
C SER A 43 11.62 -12.81 7.80
N LYS A 44 10.61 -12.62 8.66
CA LYS A 44 10.69 -13.00 10.07
C LYS A 44 10.62 -14.51 10.30
N TYR A 45 10.19 -15.27 9.31
CA TYR A 45 9.94 -16.72 9.44
C TYR A 45 10.68 -17.57 8.40
N THR A 46 11.07 -16.97 7.28
CA THR A 46 11.69 -17.72 6.18
C THR A 46 12.52 -16.81 5.27
N ASN A 47 13.34 -17.41 4.41
CA ASN A 47 14.14 -16.68 3.43
C ASN A 47 13.26 -16.13 2.32
N VAL A 48 13.38 -14.83 2.05
CA VAL A 48 12.65 -14.13 1.02
C VAL A 48 13.62 -13.51 0.02
N VAL A 49 13.28 -13.63 -1.26
CA VAL A 49 13.88 -12.84 -2.34
C VAL A 49 12.82 -11.91 -2.89
N LEU A 50 13.07 -10.61 -2.84
CA LEU A 50 12.22 -9.59 -3.46
C LEU A 50 12.87 -9.11 -4.76
N LEU A 51 12.11 -9.14 -5.85
CA LEU A 51 12.52 -8.69 -7.18
C LEU A 51 11.72 -7.46 -7.59
N GLU A 52 12.41 -6.37 -7.89
CA GLU A 52 11.81 -5.13 -8.39
C GLU A 52 12.38 -4.80 -9.77
N ARG A 53 11.51 -4.41 -10.69
CA ARG A 53 11.88 -4.06 -12.05
C ARG A 53 12.77 -2.82 -12.13
N ASP A 54 12.40 -1.81 -11.34
CA ASP A 54 13.10 -0.53 -11.27
C ASP A 54 13.75 -0.38 -9.88
N ARG A 55 13.57 0.75 -9.21
CA ARG A 55 13.93 0.96 -7.82
C ARG A 55 12.73 0.69 -6.90
N ILE A 56 12.99 0.20 -5.69
CA ILE A 56 11.90 0.05 -4.69
C ILE A 56 11.22 1.40 -4.43
N CYS A 57 9.95 1.35 -4.07
CA CYS A 57 9.12 2.54 -3.88
C CYS A 57 9.03 3.48 -5.09
N SER A 58 9.31 3.00 -6.31
CA SER A 58 9.02 3.73 -7.53
C SER A 58 7.51 3.75 -7.81
N HIS A 59 7.12 4.52 -8.82
CA HIS A 59 5.74 4.58 -9.30
C HIS A 59 4.72 4.96 -8.21
N THR A 60 3.63 4.20 -8.08
CA THR A 60 2.53 4.53 -7.15
C THR A 60 2.97 4.65 -5.69
N SER A 61 3.95 3.85 -5.26
CA SER A 61 4.44 3.90 -3.87
C SER A 61 5.24 5.16 -3.57
N GLY A 62 5.99 5.68 -4.53
CA GLY A 62 6.68 6.97 -4.43
C GLY A 62 5.86 8.16 -4.96
N GLY A 63 4.66 7.91 -5.51
CA GLY A 63 3.78 8.93 -6.08
C GLY A 63 2.42 9.05 -5.38
N ASN A 64 2.28 8.59 -4.15
CA ASN A 64 1.04 8.67 -3.39
C ASN A 64 0.99 9.91 -2.48
N THR A 65 -0.11 10.08 -1.76
CA THR A 65 -0.33 11.25 -0.87
C THR A 65 0.18 11.07 0.56
N GLY A 66 0.83 9.95 0.89
CA GLY A 66 1.34 9.68 2.24
C GLY A 66 0.27 9.45 3.32
N LYS A 67 -1.00 9.42 2.95
CA LYS A 67 -2.10 9.16 3.90
C LYS A 67 -2.19 7.69 4.28
N VAL A 68 -2.32 7.43 5.57
CA VAL A 68 -2.59 6.11 6.15
C VAL A 68 -3.97 6.18 6.78
N THR A 69 -4.99 5.76 6.05
CA THR A 69 -6.37 6.05 6.41
C THR A 69 -7.32 4.90 6.08
N SER A 70 -8.37 4.75 6.86
CA SER A 70 -9.55 3.93 6.55
C SER A 70 -10.64 4.71 5.81
N GLN A 71 -10.42 6.01 5.60
CA GLN A 71 -11.33 6.88 4.87
C GLN A 71 -10.97 6.88 3.38
N HIS A 72 -11.87 6.43 2.52
CA HIS A 72 -11.68 6.30 1.07
C HIS A 72 -12.79 7.07 0.29
N GLY A 73 -12.89 8.37 0.51
CA GLY A 73 -13.96 9.19 -0.04
C GLY A 73 -15.31 8.95 0.67
N VAL A 74 -16.41 9.06 -0.06
CA VAL A 74 -17.78 8.78 0.43
C VAL A 74 -18.14 7.36 -0.01
N PHE A 75 -17.76 6.37 0.77
CA PHE A 75 -17.73 4.97 0.34
C PHE A 75 -18.51 4.00 1.24
N TYR A 76 -18.59 4.25 2.56
CA TYR A 76 -19.19 3.29 3.50
C TYR A 76 -20.69 3.15 3.34
N LYS A 77 -21.40 4.26 3.02
CA LYS A 77 -22.83 4.19 2.69
C LYS A 77 -23.06 3.26 1.50
N TYR A 78 -22.29 3.43 0.42
CA TYR A 78 -22.36 2.56 -0.75
C TYR A 78 -22.03 1.09 -0.39
N LEU A 79 -21.01 0.87 0.43
CA LEU A 79 -20.58 -0.45 0.81
C LEU A 79 -21.64 -1.20 1.64
N ILE A 80 -22.33 -0.48 2.54
CA ILE A 80 -23.47 -1.04 3.30
C ILE A 80 -24.61 -1.42 2.36
N ASP A 81 -24.96 -0.56 1.42
CA ASP A 81 -26.08 -0.76 0.51
C ASP A 81 -25.82 -1.92 -0.47
N SER A 82 -24.58 -2.07 -0.94
CA SER A 82 -24.21 -3.06 -1.97
C SER A 82 -23.79 -4.42 -1.41
N GLN A 83 -23.15 -4.45 -0.24
CA GLN A 83 -22.53 -5.65 0.34
C GLN A 83 -23.05 -6.00 1.74
N GLY A 84 -23.88 -5.15 2.32
CA GLY A 84 -24.42 -5.32 3.65
C GLY A 84 -23.51 -4.80 4.78
N LYS A 85 -24.14 -4.58 5.95
CA LYS A 85 -23.51 -3.96 7.11
C LYS A 85 -22.32 -4.77 7.64
N GLU A 86 -22.42 -6.08 7.70
CA GLU A 86 -21.36 -6.94 8.26
C GLU A 86 -20.09 -6.93 7.40
N PHE A 87 -20.24 -6.91 6.07
CA PHE A 87 -19.09 -6.77 5.17
C PHE A 87 -18.43 -5.39 5.33
N ALA A 88 -19.21 -4.32 5.34
CA ALA A 88 -18.71 -2.96 5.54
C ALA A 88 -17.98 -2.81 6.90
N LYS A 89 -18.48 -3.46 7.96
CA LYS A 89 -17.82 -3.47 9.28
C LYS A 89 -16.49 -4.22 9.26
N LYS A 90 -16.42 -5.38 8.58
CA LYS A 90 -15.15 -6.11 8.41
C LYS A 90 -14.14 -5.30 7.64
N TYR A 91 -14.56 -4.63 6.55
CA TYR A 91 -13.71 -3.76 5.76
C TYR A 91 -13.15 -2.60 6.59
N LEU A 92 -13.99 -1.88 7.33
CA LEU A 92 -13.57 -0.78 8.21
C LEU A 92 -12.56 -1.26 9.26
N LYS A 93 -12.87 -2.34 9.97
CA LYS A 93 -11.99 -2.91 11.00
C LYS A 93 -10.64 -3.36 10.45
N ALA A 94 -10.62 -3.96 9.26
CA ALA A 94 -9.38 -4.37 8.62
C ALA A 94 -8.48 -3.17 8.30
N ASN A 95 -9.06 -2.09 7.79
CA ASN A 95 -8.31 -0.86 7.51
C ASN A 95 -7.83 -0.15 8.78
N GLN A 96 -8.65 -0.07 9.83
CA GLN A 96 -8.23 0.47 11.13
C GLN A 96 -7.08 -0.36 11.73
N LYS A 97 -7.19 -1.69 11.68
CA LYS A 97 -6.12 -2.59 12.12
C LYS A 97 -4.83 -2.40 11.32
N ALA A 98 -4.93 -2.12 10.01
CA ALA A 98 -3.76 -1.86 9.17
C ALA A 98 -3.05 -0.57 9.61
N ILE A 99 -3.78 0.49 9.97
CA ILE A 99 -3.20 1.73 10.51
C ILE A 99 -2.42 1.44 11.80
N GLU A 100 -3.01 0.68 12.72
CA GLU A 100 -2.35 0.28 13.97
C GLU A 100 -1.12 -0.60 13.73
N ASN A 101 -1.19 -1.52 12.77
CA ASN A 101 -0.05 -2.37 12.42
C ASN A 101 1.11 -1.55 11.84
N ILE A 102 0.83 -0.59 10.97
CA ILE A 102 1.86 0.33 10.44
C ILE A 102 2.50 1.12 11.59
N SER A 103 1.70 1.68 12.50
CA SER A 103 2.21 2.38 13.69
C SER A 103 3.14 1.50 14.51
N LYS A 104 2.75 0.25 14.78
CA LYS A 104 3.57 -0.72 15.52
C LYS A 104 4.87 -1.06 14.80
N ILE A 105 4.84 -1.24 13.48
CA ILE A 105 6.05 -1.48 12.69
C ILE A 105 7.00 -0.30 12.82
N VAL A 106 6.50 0.91 12.61
CA VAL A 106 7.31 2.14 12.71
C VAL A 106 7.99 2.26 14.07
N GLN A 107 7.25 2.00 15.15
CA GLN A 107 7.77 2.06 16.51
C GLN A 107 8.77 0.93 16.81
N ASN A 108 8.41 -0.31 16.53
CA ASN A 108 9.22 -1.48 16.88
C ASN A 108 10.53 -1.54 16.10
N GLU A 109 10.46 -1.22 14.80
CA GLU A 109 11.62 -1.23 13.91
C GLU A 109 12.36 0.13 13.89
N LYS A 110 11.87 1.12 14.65
CA LYS A 110 12.44 2.48 14.75
C LYS A 110 12.63 3.13 13.38
N ILE A 111 11.64 3.01 12.51
CA ILE A 111 11.68 3.59 11.17
C ILE A 111 11.39 5.09 11.25
N ASP A 112 12.39 5.90 10.91
CA ASP A 112 12.24 7.34 10.77
C ASP A 112 11.59 7.66 9.41
N CYS A 113 10.26 7.80 9.41
CA CYS A 113 9.45 8.04 8.22
C CYS A 113 8.39 9.13 8.40
N ASP A 114 8.62 10.07 9.28
CA ASP A 114 7.72 11.18 9.56
C ASP A 114 6.28 10.71 9.93
N PHE A 115 6.16 9.53 10.56
CA PHE A 115 4.86 8.99 10.95
C PHE A 115 4.21 9.88 11.99
N LYS A 116 3.00 10.37 11.68
CA LYS A 116 2.22 11.20 12.59
C LYS A 116 0.76 10.76 12.59
N ARG A 117 0.19 10.62 13.81
CA ARG A 117 -1.26 10.48 13.94
C ARG A 117 -1.92 11.80 13.55
N GLU A 118 -2.95 11.70 12.73
CA GLU A 118 -3.63 12.85 12.18
C GLU A 118 -5.11 12.50 11.94
N LYS A 119 -5.95 13.50 11.78
CA LYS A 119 -7.32 13.34 11.31
C LYS A 119 -7.35 13.32 9.80
N ALA A 120 -8.34 12.66 9.21
CA ALA A 120 -8.60 12.72 7.77
C ALA A 120 -9.97 13.37 7.52
N TYR A 121 -10.05 14.19 6.48
CA TYR A 121 -11.26 14.91 6.13
C TYR A 121 -11.73 14.59 4.72
N VAL A 122 -13.05 14.51 4.55
CA VAL A 122 -13.70 14.68 3.26
C VAL A 122 -14.59 15.92 3.36
N PHE A 123 -14.37 16.89 2.53
CA PHE A 123 -15.09 18.16 2.57
C PHE A 123 -15.73 18.50 1.21
N THR A 124 -16.66 19.42 1.23
CA THR A 124 -17.24 20.04 0.04
C THR A 124 -17.44 21.54 0.23
N ALA A 125 -17.26 22.29 -0.85
CA ALA A 125 -17.62 23.71 -0.92
C ALA A 125 -19.07 23.93 -1.40
N LYS A 126 -19.80 22.84 -1.74
CA LYS A 126 -21.15 22.92 -2.32
C LYS A 126 -22.20 22.48 -1.29
N GLU A 127 -23.14 23.34 -0.95
CA GLU A 127 -24.27 23.02 -0.07
C GLU A 127 -25.07 21.79 -0.53
N THR A 128 -25.20 21.62 -1.85
CA THR A 128 -25.94 20.47 -2.44
C THR A 128 -25.32 19.11 -2.13
N GLU A 129 -24.06 19.06 -1.73
CA GLU A 129 -23.36 17.81 -1.40
C GLU A 129 -23.29 17.52 0.12
N VAL A 130 -23.68 18.47 0.96
CA VAL A 130 -23.62 18.34 2.42
C VAL A 130 -24.42 17.14 2.91
N ASP A 131 -25.61 16.90 2.35
CA ASP A 131 -26.45 15.77 2.76
C ASP A 131 -25.79 14.41 2.46
N LYS A 132 -24.99 14.32 1.38
CA LYS A 132 -24.20 13.14 1.06
C LYS A 132 -23.15 12.84 2.14
N LEU A 133 -22.45 13.87 2.63
CA LEU A 133 -21.48 13.74 3.72
C LEU A 133 -22.16 13.31 5.03
N LYS A 134 -23.32 13.88 5.36
CA LYS A 134 -24.09 13.49 6.55
C LYS A 134 -24.59 12.05 6.47
N LYS A 135 -25.00 11.58 5.29
CA LYS A 135 -25.37 10.17 5.07
C LYS A 135 -24.19 9.24 5.27
N GLU A 136 -23.00 9.61 4.78
CA GLU A 136 -21.77 8.85 4.98
C GLU A 136 -21.39 8.77 6.45
N GLN A 137 -21.39 9.90 7.18
CA GLN A 137 -21.13 9.94 8.61
C GLN A 137 -22.05 8.99 9.39
N ARG A 138 -23.36 9.03 9.14
CA ARG A 138 -24.34 8.10 9.76
C ARG A 138 -24.08 6.64 9.39
N ALA A 139 -23.58 6.38 8.19
CA ALA A 139 -23.20 5.04 7.77
C ALA A 139 -22.00 4.52 8.55
N VAL A 140 -20.97 5.35 8.73
CA VAL A 140 -19.78 5.00 9.53
C VAL A 140 -20.15 4.78 11.00
N ASP A 141 -20.99 5.62 11.60
CA ASP A 141 -21.43 5.46 12.99
C ASP A 141 -22.18 4.13 13.25
N LYS A 142 -22.86 3.60 12.25
CA LYS A 142 -23.49 2.27 12.36
C LYS A 142 -22.47 1.12 12.39
N LEU A 143 -21.24 1.36 11.95
CA LEU A 143 -20.16 0.39 11.86
C LEU A 143 -19.19 0.51 13.05
N GLU A 144 -18.79 1.72 13.37
CA GLU A 144 -17.89 2.08 14.45
C GLU A 144 -18.27 3.46 15.00
N LYS A 145 -18.75 3.49 16.23
CA LYS A 145 -19.21 4.71 16.88
C LYS A 145 -18.03 5.64 17.15
N ASP A 146 -18.27 6.94 17.07
CA ASP A 146 -17.31 8.02 17.37
C ASP A 146 -16.04 8.05 16.48
N LEU A 147 -15.94 7.23 15.45
CA LEU A 147 -14.83 7.25 14.49
C LEU A 147 -14.94 8.42 13.52
N CYS A 148 -16.16 8.79 13.13
CA CYS A 148 -16.45 9.83 12.15
C CYS A 148 -17.44 10.83 12.69
N GLN A 149 -17.18 12.13 12.51
CA GLN A 149 -18.11 13.20 12.87
C GLN A 149 -18.30 14.19 11.73
N TYR A 150 -19.49 14.80 11.65
CA TYR A 150 -19.74 15.93 10.76
C TYR A 150 -19.24 17.22 11.41
N VAL A 151 -18.55 18.07 10.62
CA VAL A 151 -18.04 19.37 11.05
C VAL A 151 -18.30 20.43 9.98
N ASN A 152 -18.51 21.68 10.42
CA ASN A 152 -18.74 22.83 9.52
C ASN A 152 -17.44 23.61 9.23
N LYS A 153 -16.33 23.27 9.88
CA LYS A 153 -15.05 23.96 9.76
C LYS A 153 -13.91 22.96 9.82
N ILE A 154 -12.88 23.19 9.05
CA ILE A 154 -11.61 22.43 9.05
C ILE A 154 -10.43 23.40 9.11
N GLU A 155 -9.24 22.91 9.42
CA GLU A 155 -8.00 23.70 9.55
C GLU A 155 -7.38 24.04 8.17
N LEU A 156 -8.21 24.35 7.17
CA LEU A 156 -7.75 24.83 5.88
C LEU A 156 -8.11 26.30 5.68
N PRO A 157 -7.29 27.07 4.95
CA PRO A 157 -7.52 28.49 4.71
C PRO A 157 -8.56 28.68 3.56
N MET A 158 -9.68 27.97 3.65
CA MET A 158 -10.76 28.05 2.67
C MET A 158 -12.12 27.85 3.33
N GLU A 159 -13.15 28.46 2.76
CA GLU A 159 -14.53 28.23 3.17
C GLU A 159 -15.03 26.91 2.62
N ILE A 160 -15.73 26.16 3.45
CA ILE A 160 -16.37 24.90 3.11
C ILE A 160 -17.85 24.93 3.49
N ALA A 161 -18.68 24.22 2.74
CA ALA A 161 -20.08 24.00 3.10
C ALA A 161 -20.23 22.94 4.19
N GLY A 162 -19.31 21.98 4.28
CA GLY A 162 -19.25 20.98 5.31
C GLY A 162 -18.19 19.92 5.09
N ALA A 163 -17.89 19.18 6.14
CA ALA A 163 -16.92 18.07 6.11
C ALA A 163 -17.32 16.93 7.03
N ILE A 164 -16.76 15.76 6.78
CA ILE A 164 -16.68 14.66 7.73
C ILE A 164 -15.22 14.45 8.15
N GLU A 165 -15.01 14.38 9.46
CA GLU A 165 -13.73 14.16 10.10
C GLU A 165 -13.63 12.71 10.53
N PHE A 166 -12.59 12.00 10.07
CA PHE A 166 -12.24 10.68 10.57
C PHE A 166 -11.11 10.78 11.58
N ARG A 167 -11.32 10.24 12.76
CA ARG A 167 -10.33 10.17 13.84
C ARG A 167 -9.40 8.97 13.69
N SER A 168 -8.31 8.96 14.45
CA SER A 168 -7.37 7.82 14.53
C SER A 168 -6.78 7.40 13.18
N GLN A 169 -6.55 8.37 12.30
CA GLN A 169 -5.85 8.19 11.05
C GLN A 169 -4.36 8.54 11.21
N ALA A 170 -3.58 8.49 10.13
CA ALA A 170 -2.18 8.87 10.17
C ALA A 170 -1.68 9.35 8.80
N LYS A 171 -0.47 9.88 8.79
CA LYS A 171 0.33 10.18 7.60
C LYS A 171 1.77 9.75 7.82
N LEU A 172 2.49 9.50 6.74
CA LEU A 172 3.91 9.17 6.77
C LEU A 172 4.58 9.51 5.43
N HIS A 173 5.90 9.52 5.42
CA HIS A 173 6.69 9.60 4.20
C HIS A 173 6.83 8.20 3.58
N PRO A 174 6.17 7.89 2.45
CA PRO A 174 6.05 6.52 1.95
C PRO A 174 7.37 5.91 1.49
N VAL A 175 8.29 6.74 0.95
CA VAL A 175 9.61 6.26 0.51
C VAL A 175 10.48 5.93 1.72
N LYS A 176 10.56 6.81 2.73
CA LYS A 176 11.30 6.53 3.97
C LYS A 176 10.79 5.25 4.65
N TYR A 177 9.46 5.09 4.74
CA TYR A 177 8.85 3.89 5.29
C TYR A 177 9.23 2.63 4.50
N GLY A 178 9.15 2.68 3.17
CA GLY A 178 9.52 1.56 2.30
C GLY A 178 10.99 1.16 2.44
N TYR A 179 11.93 2.11 2.47
CA TYR A 179 13.34 1.83 2.70
C TYR A 179 13.62 1.33 4.12
N GLY A 180 12.86 1.79 5.12
CA GLY A 180 12.89 1.24 6.46
C GLY A 180 12.51 -0.24 6.49
N LEU A 181 11.43 -0.62 5.81
CA LEU A 181 11.04 -2.03 5.64
C LEU A 181 12.12 -2.83 4.90
N ALA A 182 12.69 -2.27 3.84
CA ALA A 182 13.75 -2.91 3.06
C ALA A 182 14.98 -3.22 3.93
N LYS A 183 15.39 -2.30 4.79
CA LYS A 183 16.46 -2.52 5.77
C LYS A 183 16.13 -3.68 6.72
N CYS A 184 14.90 -3.76 7.23
CA CYS A 184 14.47 -4.85 8.09
C CYS A 184 14.50 -6.21 7.36
N ILE A 185 14.06 -6.26 6.09
CA ILE A 185 14.10 -7.46 5.25
C ILE A 185 15.54 -8.00 5.12
N VAL A 186 16.48 -7.10 4.83
CA VAL A 186 17.90 -7.47 4.69
C VAL A 186 18.50 -7.92 6.04
N ASN A 187 18.16 -7.25 7.13
CA ASN A 187 18.60 -7.64 8.48
C ASN A 187 18.07 -9.03 8.89
N ASN A 188 16.95 -9.47 8.33
CA ASN A 188 16.38 -10.81 8.51
C ASN A 188 16.97 -11.84 7.50
N ASN A 189 18.18 -11.63 6.97
CA ASN A 189 18.86 -12.50 6.03
C ASN A 189 18.09 -12.78 4.72
N SER A 190 17.20 -11.89 4.34
CA SER A 190 16.47 -11.91 3.07
C SER A 190 17.12 -10.94 2.07
N ARG A 191 16.81 -11.06 0.79
CA ARG A 191 17.49 -10.32 -0.26
C ARG A 191 16.50 -9.50 -1.09
N ILE A 192 16.96 -8.33 -1.52
CA ILE A 192 16.24 -7.42 -2.42
C ILE A 192 17.12 -7.20 -3.64
N TYR A 193 16.51 -7.29 -4.82
CA TYR A 193 17.17 -6.99 -6.09
C TYR A 193 16.35 -5.95 -6.85
N GLU A 194 16.97 -4.84 -7.17
CA GLU A 194 16.45 -3.78 -8.04
C GLU A 194 16.90 -4.02 -9.49
N ASN A 195 16.34 -3.31 -10.46
CA ASN A 195 16.64 -3.49 -11.88
C ASN A 195 16.56 -4.98 -12.32
N SER A 196 15.62 -5.71 -11.73
CA SER A 196 15.45 -7.15 -11.82
C SER A 196 14.03 -7.49 -12.24
N GLN A 197 13.74 -7.25 -13.52
CA GLN A 197 12.40 -7.42 -14.09
C GLN A 197 12.06 -8.91 -14.25
N VAL A 198 10.99 -9.33 -13.57
CA VAL A 198 10.39 -10.65 -13.80
C VAL A 198 9.58 -10.63 -15.08
N THR A 199 9.87 -11.59 -15.94
CA THR A 199 9.24 -11.71 -17.28
C THR A 199 8.28 -12.90 -17.38
N ASP A 200 8.55 -13.98 -16.63
CA ASP A 200 7.72 -15.19 -16.66
C ASP A 200 7.83 -15.95 -15.32
N ILE A 201 6.82 -16.77 -15.02
CA ILE A 201 6.79 -17.69 -13.89
C ILE A 201 6.22 -19.01 -14.35
N LYS A 202 6.96 -20.11 -14.12
CA LYS A 202 6.53 -21.47 -14.45
C LYS A 202 6.53 -22.36 -13.22
N LYS A 203 5.61 -23.30 -13.15
CA LYS A 203 5.62 -24.34 -12.13
C LYS A 203 6.30 -25.57 -12.71
N VAL A 204 7.42 -25.99 -12.09
CA VAL A 204 8.25 -27.12 -12.50
C VAL A 204 8.55 -27.97 -11.26
N ASP A 205 8.24 -29.26 -11.31
CA ASP A 205 8.50 -30.23 -10.23
C ASP A 205 8.03 -29.76 -8.84
N GLY A 206 6.82 -29.18 -8.79
CA GLY A 206 6.22 -28.70 -7.54
C GLY A 206 6.71 -27.34 -7.06
N LYS A 207 7.76 -26.77 -7.65
CA LYS A 207 8.33 -25.45 -7.35
C LYS A 207 8.01 -24.42 -8.44
N TYR A 208 8.28 -23.16 -8.15
CA TYR A 208 8.14 -22.08 -9.10
C TYR A 208 9.50 -21.61 -9.61
N GLU A 209 9.68 -21.57 -10.91
CA GLU A 209 10.81 -20.92 -11.58
C GLU A 209 10.37 -19.52 -12.00
N VAL A 210 10.95 -18.50 -11.37
CA VAL A 210 10.72 -17.09 -11.65
C VAL A 210 11.83 -16.58 -12.54
N TYR A 211 11.51 -16.29 -13.79
CA TYR A 211 12.48 -15.81 -14.80
C TYR A 211 12.66 -14.30 -14.67
N VAL A 212 13.89 -13.89 -14.49
CA VAL A 212 14.26 -12.50 -14.22
C VAL A 212 15.55 -12.14 -14.93
N ASN A 213 15.48 -11.17 -15.85
CA ASN A 213 16.59 -10.84 -16.75
C ASN A 213 17.10 -12.11 -17.49
N LYS A 214 18.38 -12.48 -17.28
CA LYS A 214 19.01 -13.71 -17.83
C LYS A 214 19.10 -14.86 -16.82
N ASN A 215 18.54 -14.69 -15.63
CA ASN A 215 18.65 -15.61 -14.51
C ASN A 215 17.28 -16.14 -14.11
N LYS A 216 17.25 -17.06 -13.16
CA LYS A 216 16.03 -17.55 -12.53
C LYS A 216 16.14 -17.68 -11.02
N VAL A 217 15.02 -17.45 -10.34
CA VAL A 217 14.84 -17.73 -8.92
C VAL A 217 13.91 -18.94 -8.79
N THR A 218 14.38 -20.02 -8.19
CA THR A 218 13.54 -21.18 -7.85
C THR A 218 12.97 -20.98 -6.45
N ALA A 219 11.64 -20.98 -6.30
CA ALA A 219 10.96 -20.71 -5.05
C ALA A 219 9.87 -21.77 -4.75
N ASP A 220 9.62 -22.03 -3.46
CA ASP A 220 8.50 -22.87 -3.03
C ASP A 220 7.15 -22.11 -3.21
N TYR A 221 7.17 -20.80 -2.96
CA TYR A 221 6.01 -19.90 -3.11
C TYR A 221 6.39 -18.63 -3.84
N VAL A 222 5.43 -18.06 -4.57
CA VAL A 222 5.58 -16.76 -5.24
C VAL A 222 4.42 -15.85 -4.86
N VAL A 223 4.76 -14.63 -4.48
CA VAL A 223 3.80 -13.55 -4.24
C VAL A 223 3.94 -12.51 -5.34
N ILE A 224 2.88 -12.26 -6.10
CA ILE A 224 2.84 -11.23 -7.14
C ILE A 224 2.22 -9.99 -6.54
N ALA A 225 3.06 -8.98 -6.26
CA ALA A 225 2.70 -7.70 -5.67
C ALA A 225 2.88 -6.53 -6.66
N THR A 226 2.76 -6.81 -7.95
CA THR A 226 2.86 -5.83 -9.02
C THR A 226 1.56 -5.02 -9.17
N ARG A 227 1.68 -3.75 -9.57
CA ARG A 227 0.52 -2.88 -9.82
C ARG A 227 -0.42 -3.45 -10.89
N TYR A 228 0.15 -4.00 -11.95
CA TYR A 228 -0.60 -4.62 -13.03
C TYR A 228 -0.05 -6.03 -13.28
N PRO A 229 -0.93 -7.02 -13.45
CA PRO A 229 -0.50 -8.38 -13.68
C PRO A 229 0.18 -8.53 -15.04
N PHE A 230 1.40 -9.04 -15.03
CA PHE A 230 2.16 -9.36 -16.25
C PHE A 230 1.91 -10.80 -16.72
N ILE A 231 1.44 -11.67 -15.83
CA ILE A 231 1.04 -13.04 -16.15
C ILE A 231 -0.37 -13.02 -16.72
N LYS A 232 -0.48 -13.51 -17.95
CA LYS A 232 -1.76 -13.54 -18.67
C LYS A 232 -2.63 -14.74 -18.29
N ILE A 233 -2.02 -15.90 -18.05
CA ILE A 233 -2.68 -17.17 -17.78
C ILE A 233 -2.06 -17.82 -16.53
N PRO A 234 -2.82 -18.40 -15.60
CA PRO A 234 -4.29 -18.39 -15.53
C PRO A 234 -4.85 -17.08 -14.96
N GLY A 235 -6.11 -16.77 -15.25
CA GLY A 235 -6.89 -15.74 -14.57
C GLY A 235 -7.29 -14.55 -15.40
N TYR A 236 -6.61 -14.26 -16.50
CA TYR A 236 -6.93 -13.15 -17.42
C TYR A 236 -7.22 -11.83 -16.69
N TYR A 237 -6.45 -11.51 -15.65
CA TYR A 237 -6.65 -10.35 -14.78
C TYR A 237 -6.62 -9.03 -15.53
N PHE A 238 -5.85 -8.96 -16.65
CA PHE A 238 -5.79 -7.78 -17.50
C PHE A 238 -7.14 -7.40 -18.14
N LEU A 239 -8.08 -8.35 -18.29
CA LEU A 239 -9.44 -8.09 -18.76
C LEU A 239 -10.35 -7.51 -17.65
N LYS A 240 -9.94 -7.63 -16.39
CA LYS A 240 -10.72 -7.20 -15.21
C LYS A 240 -10.18 -5.93 -14.57
N MET A 241 -9.10 -5.38 -15.10
CA MET A 241 -8.41 -4.22 -14.54
C MET A 241 -8.09 -3.20 -15.62
N TYR A 242 -8.33 -1.94 -15.33
CA TYR A 242 -7.81 -0.83 -16.11
C TYR A 242 -7.02 0.12 -15.21
N GLN A 243 -6.11 0.87 -15.79
CA GLN A 243 -5.29 1.83 -15.06
C GLN A 243 -5.81 3.24 -15.29
N SER A 244 -5.98 3.99 -14.22
CA SER A 244 -6.21 5.43 -14.28
C SER A 244 -5.10 6.15 -13.52
N THR A 245 -4.77 7.35 -13.94
CA THR A 245 -3.80 8.22 -13.27
C THR A 245 -4.54 9.39 -12.68
N SER A 246 -4.28 9.65 -11.40
CA SER A 246 -4.75 10.85 -10.70
C SER A 246 -3.55 11.68 -10.30
N TYR A 247 -3.69 12.99 -10.30
CA TYR A 247 -2.69 13.93 -9.85
C TYR A 247 -3.18 14.57 -8.54
N ALA A 248 -2.30 14.62 -7.56
CA ALA A 248 -2.53 15.33 -6.30
C ALA A 248 -1.69 16.63 -6.31
N ILE A 249 -2.31 17.71 -5.85
CA ILE A 249 -1.71 19.04 -5.70
C ILE A 249 -1.80 19.47 -4.25
#